data_c1e0e37b1a51d6390854f01c9f659875
#
_entry.id   c1e0e37b1a51d6390854f01c9f659875
#
_cell.length_a   1.000
_cell.length_b   1.000
_cell.length_c   1.000
_cell.angle_alpha   90.00
_cell.angle_beta   90.00
_cell.angle_gamma   90.00
#
_symmetry.space_group_name_H-M   'P 1'
#
loop_
_entity.id
_entity.type
_entity.pdbx_description
1 polymer ?
#
loop_
_entity_poly.entity_id
_entity_poly.type
_entity_poly.pdbx_seq_one_letter_code
_entity_poly.pdbx_strand_id
1 'polypeptide(L)'
;MKADKLIGLIQPKKGNVNSILDLHETGCLGKITSFKDMLDGRYLIDLSGLARFKVTKEIKNNKSYRECEISFEDYQDDLIVKKEKLKFSDLELIFKDLKSLFEKKGYIINWKSLEKQNLNETINALAMASPFSLEEKQILLESQNLEIRKNKIAEILSTYSYDDFNNTTIQ
;
A
#
# COMPACT_ATOMS: atom_id res chain seq x y z
N MET A 1 -7.77 -25.36 18.38
CA MET A 1 -8.19 -23.95 18.18
C MET A 1 -8.08 -23.63 16.71
N LYS A 2 -9.15 -23.24 16.04
CA LYS A 2 -9.06 -22.65 14.69
C LYS A 2 -8.43 -21.27 14.89
N ALA A 3 -7.16 -21.12 14.56
CA ALA A 3 -6.55 -19.80 14.48
C ALA A 3 -7.32 -18.99 13.43
N ASP A 4 -7.62 -17.74 13.73
CA ASP A 4 -8.43 -16.85 12.85
C ASP A 4 -7.76 -16.52 11.51
N LYS A 5 -6.59 -17.12 11.25
CA LYS A 5 -5.80 -16.90 10.02
C LYS A 5 -5.57 -15.42 9.70
N LEU A 6 -5.46 -14.58 10.75
CA LEU A 6 -5.21 -13.15 10.62
C LEU A 6 -3.73 -12.86 10.89
N ILE A 7 -3.18 -11.94 10.11
CA ILE A 7 -1.81 -11.47 10.27
C ILE A 7 -1.75 -9.96 9.99
N GLY A 8 -1.06 -9.21 10.84
CA GLY A 8 -0.75 -7.80 10.60
C GLY A 8 0.55 -7.67 9.79
N LEU A 9 0.50 -6.92 8.72
CA LEU A 9 1.66 -6.53 7.93
C LEU A 9 2.02 -5.08 8.24
N ILE A 10 3.27 -4.84 8.65
CA ILE A 10 3.78 -3.52 9.02
C ILE A 10 5.13 -3.35 8.35
N GLN A 11 5.35 -2.18 7.73
CA GLN A 11 6.62 -1.85 7.11
C GLN A 11 7.64 -1.43 8.18
N PRO A 12 8.89 -1.92 8.13
CA PRO A 12 9.97 -1.40 8.97
C PRO A 12 10.39 -0.01 8.47
N LYS A 13 10.72 0.89 9.40
CA LYS A 13 11.38 2.15 9.08
C LYS A 13 12.82 1.89 8.64
N LYS A 14 13.35 2.73 7.76
CA LYS A 14 14.78 2.68 7.44
C LYS A 14 15.59 3.01 8.68
N GLY A 15 16.43 2.10 9.14
CA GLY A 15 17.28 2.25 10.32
C GLY A 15 18.56 1.44 10.19
N ASN A 16 19.48 1.61 11.16
CA ASN A 16 20.74 0.89 11.20
C ASN A 16 20.51 -0.61 11.33
N VAL A 17 21.24 -1.39 10.56
CA VAL A 17 21.16 -2.86 10.43
C VAL A 17 21.38 -3.59 11.77
N ASN A 18 21.88 -2.91 12.81
CA ASN A 18 22.22 -3.49 14.10
C ASN A 18 21.24 -3.16 15.24
N SER A 19 20.13 -2.48 14.99
CA SER A 19 19.10 -2.18 15.98
C SER A 19 17.82 -3.00 15.75
N ILE A 20 17.03 -3.19 16.79
CA ILE A 20 15.66 -3.69 16.68
C ILE A 20 14.95 -2.78 15.67
N LEU A 21 14.45 -3.37 14.56
CA LEU A 21 13.81 -2.61 13.50
C LEU A 21 12.62 -1.82 14.06
N ASP A 22 12.70 -0.51 13.97
CA ASP A 22 11.55 0.35 14.23
C ASP A 22 10.49 0.11 13.16
N LEU A 23 9.24 -0.02 13.56
CA LEU A 23 8.11 -0.19 12.66
C LEU A 23 7.43 1.15 12.41
N HIS A 24 6.83 1.28 11.24
CA HIS A 24 5.80 2.31 11.04
C HIS A 24 4.61 2.05 11.98
N GLU A 25 3.86 3.09 12.31
CA GLU A 25 2.71 2.93 13.19
C GLU A 25 1.51 2.33 12.46
N THR A 26 1.38 2.60 11.16
CA THR A 26 0.27 2.12 10.35
C THR A 26 0.65 0.84 9.60
N GLY A 27 -0.19 -0.17 9.76
CA GLY A 27 -0.11 -1.43 9.04
C GLY A 27 -1.45 -1.84 8.44
N CYS A 28 -1.49 -3.01 7.84
CA CYS A 28 -2.69 -3.60 7.26
C CYS A 28 -2.92 -5.00 7.83
N LEU A 29 -4.14 -5.25 8.32
CA LEU A 29 -4.59 -6.56 8.74
C LEU A 29 -4.99 -7.37 7.51
N GLY A 30 -4.40 -8.53 7.34
CA GLY A 30 -4.70 -9.47 6.28
C GLY A 30 -5.24 -10.79 6.81
N LYS A 31 -6.12 -11.41 6.03
CA LYS A 31 -6.61 -12.77 6.27
C LYS A 31 -5.91 -13.72 5.30
N ILE A 32 -5.34 -14.80 5.84
CA ILE A 32 -4.76 -15.87 5.02
C ILE A 32 -5.90 -16.61 4.34
N THR A 33 -5.98 -16.49 3.00
CA THR A 33 -7.01 -17.12 2.17
C THR A 33 -6.54 -18.40 1.55
N SER A 34 -5.24 -18.51 1.28
CA SER A 34 -4.59 -19.71 0.75
C SER A 34 -3.25 -19.94 1.44
N PHE A 35 -2.92 -21.20 1.62
CA PHE A 35 -1.64 -21.63 2.20
C PHE A 35 -1.18 -22.87 1.48
N LYS A 36 0.04 -22.84 0.98
CA LYS A 36 0.67 -23.97 0.29
C LYS A 36 2.08 -24.18 0.81
N ASP A 37 2.36 -25.39 1.25
CA ASP A 37 3.71 -25.85 1.60
C ASP A 37 4.51 -26.13 0.33
N MET A 38 5.70 -25.56 0.24
CA MET A 38 6.58 -25.72 -0.90
C MET A 38 7.67 -26.76 -0.58
N LEU A 39 8.10 -27.51 -1.58
CA LEU A 39 9.09 -28.57 -1.42
C LEU A 39 10.46 -28.11 -0.88
N ASP A 40 10.73 -26.82 -0.96
CA ASP A 40 11.97 -26.18 -0.49
C ASP A 40 11.88 -25.66 0.97
N GLY A 41 10.80 -26.02 1.70
CA GLY A 41 10.57 -25.63 3.08
C GLY A 41 10.01 -24.21 3.25
N ARG A 42 9.68 -23.51 2.14
CA ARG A 42 8.98 -22.21 2.17
C ARG A 42 7.48 -22.42 2.10
N TYR A 43 6.76 -21.37 2.50
CA TYR A 43 5.30 -21.31 2.43
C TYR A 43 4.88 -20.25 1.42
N LEU A 44 3.97 -20.61 0.52
CA LEU A 44 3.26 -19.66 -0.32
C LEU A 44 1.93 -19.31 0.36
N ILE A 45 1.72 -18.04 0.63
CA ILE A 45 0.56 -17.55 1.37
C ILE A 45 -0.11 -16.46 0.55
N ASP A 46 -1.43 -16.58 0.34
CA ASP A 46 -2.25 -15.52 -0.20
C ASP A 46 -2.93 -14.78 0.97
N LEU A 47 -2.78 -13.46 0.98
CA LEU A 47 -3.38 -12.59 1.98
C LEU A 47 -4.42 -11.69 1.33
N SER A 48 -5.63 -11.68 1.89
CA SER A 48 -6.66 -10.70 1.57
C SER A 48 -6.63 -9.58 2.61
N GLY A 49 -6.39 -8.33 2.18
CA GLY A 49 -6.44 -7.16 3.06
C GLY A 49 -7.85 -6.97 3.62
N LEU A 50 -7.95 -6.70 4.91
CA LEU A 50 -9.22 -6.46 5.59
C LEU A 50 -9.38 -5.00 5.97
N ALA A 51 -8.45 -4.45 6.72
CA ALA A 51 -8.48 -3.07 7.20
C ALA A 51 -7.08 -2.60 7.59
N ARG A 52 -6.86 -1.31 7.51
CA ARG A 52 -5.67 -0.68 8.09
C ARG A 52 -5.85 -0.56 9.61
N PHE A 53 -4.74 -0.53 10.31
CA PHE A 53 -4.71 -0.33 11.76
C PHE A 53 -3.54 0.56 12.14
N LYS A 54 -3.61 1.14 13.34
CA LYS A 54 -2.51 1.84 13.98
C LYS A 54 -2.01 1.00 15.16
N VAL A 55 -0.69 0.84 15.25
CA VAL A 55 -0.06 0.22 16.43
C VAL A 55 -0.09 1.21 17.57
N THR A 56 -0.64 0.80 18.69
CA THR A 56 -0.66 1.60 19.93
C THR A 56 0.44 1.19 20.88
N LYS A 57 0.80 -0.10 20.89
CA LYS A 57 1.84 -0.62 21.77
C LYS A 57 2.39 -1.94 21.27
N GLU A 58 3.70 -2.15 21.39
CA GLU A 58 4.31 -3.46 21.16
C GLU A 58 4.33 -4.27 22.47
N ILE A 59 3.93 -5.53 22.38
CA ILE A 59 3.89 -6.47 23.49
C ILE A 59 5.19 -7.26 23.49
N LYS A 60 5.98 -7.13 24.54
CA LYS A 60 7.19 -7.95 24.72
C LYS A 60 6.80 -9.41 24.95
N ASN A 61 7.30 -10.29 24.11
CA ASN A 61 7.12 -11.73 24.21
C ASN A 61 8.40 -12.49 23.81
N ASN A 62 8.41 -13.81 24.01
CA ASN A 62 9.53 -14.71 23.64
C ASN A 62 9.23 -15.49 22.35
N LYS A 63 8.27 -15.02 21.53
CA LYS A 63 7.89 -15.67 20.28
C LYS A 63 8.81 -15.23 19.12
N SER A 64 8.85 -16.00 18.06
CA SER A 64 9.59 -15.64 16.84
C SER A 64 8.90 -14.56 16.00
N TYR A 65 7.77 -14.03 16.45
CA TYR A 65 7.02 -12.96 15.80
C TYR A 65 6.63 -11.88 16.81
N ARG A 66 6.45 -10.66 16.32
CA ARG A 66 6.06 -9.50 17.15
C ARG A 66 4.55 -9.51 17.36
N GLU A 67 4.14 -9.12 18.56
CA GLU A 67 2.74 -8.90 18.92
C GLU A 67 2.52 -7.43 19.26
N CYS A 68 1.42 -6.86 18.80
CA CYS A 68 1.08 -5.47 19.03
C CYS A 68 -0.39 -5.32 19.43
N GLU A 69 -0.64 -4.36 20.33
CA GLU A 69 -1.97 -3.79 20.48
C GLU A 69 -2.24 -2.84 19.32
N ILE A 70 -3.42 -2.89 18.75
CA ILE A 70 -3.78 -2.11 17.57
C ILE A 70 -5.10 -1.38 17.76
N SER A 71 -5.27 -0.24 17.07
CA SER A 71 -6.51 0.52 17.00
C SER A 71 -6.95 0.66 15.54
N PHE A 72 -8.27 0.62 15.31
CA PHE A 72 -8.89 0.89 14.01
C PHE A 72 -9.54 2.28 13.94
N GLU A 73 -9.40 3.11 14.97
CA GLU A 73 -10.10 4.41 15.08
C GLU A 73 -9.84 5.32 13.87
N ASP A 74 -8.59 5.40 13.41
CA ASP A 74 -8.22 6.24 12.26
C ASP A 74 -8.70 5.68 10.92
N TYR A 75 -9.10 4.39 10.87
CA TYR A 75 -9.42 3.65 9.65
C TYR A 75 -10.77 2.92 9.72
N GLN A 76 -11.72 3.44 10.49
CA GLN A 76 -13.07 2.85 10.62
C GLN A 76 -13.77 2.72 9.27
N ASP A 77 -13.44 3.57 8.33
CA ASP A 77 -13.99 3.58 6.97
C ASP A 77 -13.62 2.32 6.18
N ASP A 78 -12.52 1.65 6.52
CA ASP A 78 -12.13 0.39 5.89
C ASP A 78 -13.05 -0.78 6.29
N LEU A 79 -13.75 -0.66 7.43
CA LEU A 79 -14.67 -1.67 7.95
C LEU A 79 -16.11 -1.49 7.45
N ILE A 80 -16.41 -0.37 6.77
CA ILE A 80 -17.75 0.00 6.34
C ILE A 80 -17.76 0.16 4.82
N VAL A 81 -18.73 -0.47 4.15
CA VAL A 81 -18.93 -0.26 2.71
C VAL A 81 -19.53 1.14 2.50
N LYS A 82 -18.72 2.12 2.20
CA LYS A 82 -19.15 3.48 1.85
C LYS A 82 -19.32 3.65 0.36
N LYS A 83 -20.33 4.46 -0.04
CA LYS A 83 -20.44 4.92 -1.43
C LYS A 83 -19.43 6.06 -1.62
N GLU A 84 -18.49 5.86 -2.51
CA GLU A 84 -17.51 6.86 -2.88
C GLU A 84 -18.16 8.05 -3.61
N LYS A 85 -17.71 9.27 -3.29
CA LYS A 85 -18.16 10.50 -3.96
C LYS A 85 -17.31 10.84 -5.19
N LEU A 86 -16.12 10.25 -5.32
CA LEU A 86 -15.21 10.48 -6.43
C LEU A 86 -15.74 9.87 -7.72
N LYS A 87 -15.42 10.53 -8.85
CA LYS A 87 -15.75 10.05 -10.21
C LYS A 87 -14.47 9.67 -10.94
N PHE A 88 -14.60 8.82 -11.97
CA PHE A 88 -13.44 8.46 -12.82
C PHE A 88 -12.83 9.68 -13.52
N SER A 89 -13.63 10.71 -13.85
CA SER A 89 -13.12 11.98 -14.38
C SER A 89 -12.09 12.65 -13.47
N ASP A 90 -12.16 12.42 -12.16
CA ASP A 90 -11.23 13.00 -11.18
C ASP A 90 -9.86 12.31 -11.20
N LEU A 91 -9.73 11.22 -11.95
CA LEU A 91 -8.50 10.43 -12.09
C LEU A 91 -7.81 10.59 -13.46
N GLU A 92 -8.40 11.29 -14.44
CA GLU A 92 -7.85 11.37 -15.80
C GLU A 92 -6.37 11.83 -15.82
N LEU A 93 -6.05 12.87 -15.10
CA LEU A 93 -4.67 13.37 -15.00
C LEU A 93 -3.74 12.35 -14.36
N ILE A 94 -4.19 11.72 -13.27
CA ILE A 94 -3.42 10.68 -12.56
C ILE A 94 -3.16 9.50 -13.49
N PHE A 95 -4.16 9.05 -14.24
CA PHE A 95 -4.00 7.98 -15.24
C PHE A 95 -2.99 8.34 -16.33
N LYS A 96 -3.04 9.56 -16.83
CA LYS A 96 -2.12 10.06 -17.86
C LYS A 96 -0.67 10.06 -17.33
N ASP A 97 -0.46 10.62 -16.14
CA ASP A 97 0.87 10.74 -15.55
C ASP A 97 1.44 9.37 -15.14
N LEU A 98 0.61 8.50 -14.56
CA LEU A 98 0.98 7.13 -14.28
C LEU A 98 1.35 6.36 -15.54
N LYS A 99 0.56 6.48 -16.60
CA LYS A 99 0.85 5.82 -17.87
C LYS A 99 2.22 6.22 -18.40
N SER A 100 2.54 7.52 -18.38
CA SER A 100 3.86 8.03 -18.75
C SER A 100 4.97 7.45 -17.87
N LEU A 101 4.76 7.42 -16.53
CA LEU A 101 5.73 6.88 -15.59
C LEU A 101 5.99 5.38 -15.83
N PHE A 102 4.92 4.59 -16.03
CA PHE A 102 5.03 3.15 -16.27
C PHE A 102 5.77 2.86 -17.59
N GLU A 103 5.43 3.57 -18.66
CA GLU A 103 6.11 3.44 -19.96
C GLU A 103 7.61 3.75 -19.84
N LYS A 104 7.98 4.83 -19.16
CA LYS A 104 9.38 5.20 -18.91
C LYS A 104 10.14 4.16 -18.09
N LYS A 105 9.49 3.53 -17.14
CA LYS A 105 10.08 2.49 -16.28
C LYS A 105 10.02 1.09 -16.91
N GLY A 106 9.46 0.95 -18.13
CA GLY A 106 9.36 -0.33 -18.84
C GLY A 106 8.30 -1.29 -18.28
N TYR A 107 7.33 -0.79 -17.52
CA TYR A 107 6.23 -1.61 -16.98
C TYR A 107 5.06 -1.68 -17.97
N ILE A 108 4.47 -2.86 -18.09
CA ILE A 108 3.28 -3.08 -18.91
C ILE A 108 2.07 -3.28 -17.99
N ILE A 109 1.05 -2.43 -18.13
CA ILE A 109 -0.19 -2.51 -17.36
C ILE A 109 -1.39 -2.64 -18.30
N ASN A 110 -2.34 -3.48 -17.91
CA ASN A 110 -3.63 -3.60 -18.59
C ASN A 110 -4.60 -2.52 -18.06
N TRP A 111 -4.52 -1.33 -18.61
CA TRP A 111 -5.36 -0.18 -18.24
C TRP A 111 -6.85 -0.47 -18.39
N LYS A 112 -7.25 -1.20 -19.45
CA LYS A 112 -8.67 -1.57 -19.66
C LYS A 112 -9.22 -2.46 -18.53
N SER A 113 -8.38 -3.24 -17.87
CA SER A 113 -8.79 -4.04 -16.73
C SER A 113 -9.02 -3.19 -15.48
N LEU A 114 -8.20 -2.15 -15.27
CA LEU A 114 -8.33 -1.22 -14.16
C LEU A 114 -9.61 -0.35 -14.29
N GLU A 115 -9.93 0.11 -15.48
CA GLU A 115 -11.14 0.93 -15.74
C GLU A 115 -12.46 0.18 -15.45
N LYS A 116 -12.44 -1.15 -15.41
CA LYS A 116 -13.61 -1.99 -15.08
C LYS A 116 -13.82 -2.18 -13.59
N GLN A 117 -12.85 -1.85 -12.76
CA GLN A 117 -12.93 -1.95 -11.31
C GLN A 117 -13.68 -0.74 -10.74
N ASN A 118 -14.16 -0.86 -9.51
CA ASN A 118 -14.65 0.32 -8.81
C ASN A 118 -13.48 1.27 -8.49
N LEU A 119 -13.82 2.53 -8.22
CA LEU A 119 -12.82 3.60 -8.06
C LEU A 119 -11.85 3.34 -6.90
N ASN A 120 -12.35 2.78 -5.79
CA ASN A 120 -11.52 2.46 -4.63
C ASN A 120 -10.50 1.37 -4.96
N GLU A 121 -10.93 0.29 -5.60
CA GLU A 121 -10.05 -0.78 -6.07
C GLU A 121 -9.02 -0.26 -7.06
N THR A 122 -9.44 0.60 -8.00
CA THR A 122 -8.55 1.21 -8.99
C THR A 122 -7.45 2.05 -8.33
N ILE A 123 -7.79 2.97 -7.41
CA ILE A 123 -6.81 3.81 -6.72
C ILE A 123 -5.87 2.95 -5.87
N ASN A 124 -6.39 1.94 -5.18
CA ASN A 124 -5.57 1.04 -4.38
C ASN A 124 -4.63 0.20 -5.26
N ALA A 125 -5.12 -0.34 -6.37
CA ALA A 125 -4.30 -1.09 -7.33
C ALA A 125 -3.19 -0.22 -7.92
N LEU A 126 -3.49 1.02 -8.30
CA LEU A 126 -2.51 1.98 -8.80
C LEU A 126 -1.45 2.32 -7.73
N ALA A 127 -1.87 2.57 -6.48
CA ALA A 127 -0.95 2.84 -5.38
C ALA A 127 0.03 1.67 -5.15
N MET A 128 -0.47 0.42 -5.23
CA MET A 128 0.34 -0.78 -5.04
C MET A 128 1.27 -1.07 -6.23
N ALA A 129 0.73 -0.99 -7.46
CA ALA A 129 1.45 -1.35 -8.68
C ALA A 129 2.48 -0.32 -9.10
N SER A 130 2.31 0.95 -8.71
CA SER A 130 3.22 2.03 -9.10
C SER A 130 4.63 1.80 -8.58
N PRO A 131 5.67 2.19 -9.37
CA PRO A 131 7.08 2.04 -9.01
C PRO A 131 7.52 3.10 -8.00
N PHE A 132 6.67 3.38 -7.04
CA PHE A 132 6.93 4.29 -5.93
C PHE A 132 7.88 3.66 -4.90
N SER A 133 8.62 4.49 -4.18
CA SER A 133 9.46 4.05 -3.07
C SER A 133 8.62 3.46 -1.94
N LEU A 134 9.27 2.75 -1.01
CA LEU A 134 8.57 2.20 0.15
C LEU A 134 7.97 3.29 1.03
N GLU A 135 8.66 4.41 1.17
CA GLU A 135 8.21 5.58 1.94
C GLU A 135 6.97 6.23 1.29
N GLU A 136 6.97 6.39 -0.03
CA GLU A 136 5.81 6.90 -0.77
C GLU A 136 4.61 5.96 -0.65
N LYS A 137 4.84 4.65 -0.75
CA LYS A 137 3.77 3.65 -0.53
C LYS A 137 3.24 3.68 0.90
N GLN A 138 4.09 3.95 1.89
CA GLN A 138 3.67 4.12 3.28
C GLN A 138 2.78 5.37 3.45
N ILE A 139 3.16 6.50 2.85
CA ILE A 139 2.35 7.73 2.84
C ILE A 139 0.96 7.46 2.24
N LEU A 140 0.89 6.68 1.15
CA LEU A 140 -0.39 6.29 0.54
C LEU A 140 -1.20 5.35 1.44
N LEU A 141 -0.57 4.43 2.16
CA LEU A 141 -1.23 3.57 3.13
C LEU A 141 -1.82 4.38 4.29
N GLU A 142 -1.09 5.37 4.79
CA GLU A 142 -1.49 6.24 5.90
C GLU A 142 -2.58 7.26 5.54
N SER A 143 -2.89 7.44 4.25
CA SER A 143 -3.96 8.34 3.80
C SER A 143 -5.32 7.90 4.34
N GLN A 144 -5.96 8.73 5.17
CA GLN A 144 -7.18 8.36 5.91
C GLN A 144 -8.33 7.94 5.00
N ASN A 145 -8.51 8.61 3.87
CA ASN A 145 -9.58 8.34 2.92
C ASN A 145 -9.07 8.34 1.47
N LEU A 146 -9.96 7.95 0.55
CA LEU A 146 -9.64 7.80 -0.86
C LEU A 146 -9.26 9.13 -1.53
N GLU A 147 -9.90 10.23 -1.16
CA GLU A 147 -9.61 11.55 -1.73
C GLU A 147 -8.21 12.03 -1.35
N ILE A 148 -7.84 11.87 -0.09
CA ILE A 148 -6.48 12.19 0.37
C ILE A 148 -5.46 11.31 -0.35
N ARG A 149 -5.73 10.01 -0.49
CA ARG A 149 -4.85 9.08 -1.20
C ARG A 149 -4.68 9.47 -2.67
N LYS A 150 -5.77 9.81 -3.36
CA LYS A 150 -5.75 10.33 -4.74
C LYS A 150 -4.85 11.57 -4.85
N ASN A 151 -5.02 12.54 -3.95
CA ASN A 151 -4.25 13.78 -3.97
C ASN A 151 -2.75 13.49 -3.70
N LYS A 152 -2.45 12.57 -2.78
CA LYS A 152 -1.06 12.15 -2.52
C LYS A 152 -0.42 11.43 -3.72
N ILE A 153 -1.17 10.62 -4.47
CA ILE A 153 -0.67 10.03 -5.72
C ILE A 153 -0.30 11.15 -6.70
N ALA A 154 -1.16 12.16 -6.89
CA ALA A 154 -0.87 13.28 -7.79
C ALA A 154 0.36 14.08 -7.34
N GLU A 155 0.52 14.32 -6.03
CA GLU A 155 1.68 14.99 -5.44
C GLU A 155 2.97 14.20 -5.71
N ILE A 156 2.98 12.89 -5.46
CA ILE A 156 4.12 12.01 -5.73
C ILE A 156 4.46 12.03 -7.23
N LEU A 157 3.48 11.90 -8.12
CA LEU A 157 3.71 11.92 -9.57
C LEU A 157 4.32 13.24 -10.04
N SER A 158 3.97 14.36 -9.43
CA SER A 158 4.57 15.65 -9.77
C SER A 158 6.06 15.68 -9.51
N THR A 159 6.56 15.03 -8.44
CA THR A 159 8.00 14.97 -8.15
C THR A 159 8.75 14.17 -9.24
N TYR A 160 8.20 13.06 -9.71
CA TYR A 160 8.80 12.28 -10.80
C TYR A 160 8.86 13.06 -12.12
N SER A 161 7.90 13.95 -12.37
CA SER A 161 7.90 14.80 -13.56
C SER A 161 8.98 15.90 -13.48
N TYR A 162 9.23 16.47 -12.30
CA TYR A 162 10.28 17.49 -12.09
C TYR A 162 11.70 16.92 -12.22
N ASP A 163 11.94 15.72 -11.73
CA ASP A 163 13.25 15.06 -11.82
C ASP A 163 13.64 14.79 -13.29
N ASP A 164 12.67 14.50 -14.15
CA ASP A 164 12.88 14.30 -15.58
C ASP A 164 13.33 15.59 -16.29
N PHE A 165 12.80 16.76 -15.91
CA PHE A 165 13.20 18.05 -16.48
C PHE A 165 14.63 18.42 -16.12
N ASN A 166 15.09 18.13 -14.91
CA ASN A 166 16.43 18.44 -14.45
C ASN A 166 17.48 17.52 -15.08
N ASN A 167 17.15 16.27 -15.40
CA ASN A 167 18.06 15.32 -16.04
C ASN A 167 18.20 15.52 -17.55
N THR A 168 17.30 16.24 -18.20
CA THR A 168 17.34 16.55 -19.64
C THR A 168 18.07 17.88 -19.95
N THR A 169 18.41 18.68 -18.94
CA THR A 169 19.01 20.01 -19.13
C THR A 169 20.54 20.00 -18.97
N ILE A 170 21.17 18.85 -18.79
CA ILE A 170 22.63 18.70 -18.75
C ILE A 170 23.08 17.89 -19.99
N GLN A 171 23.08 18.53 -21.14
CA GLN A 171 23.87 18.17 -22.31
C GLN A 171 24.47 19.46 -22.92
#